data_600758dc142760b71deedd3cb71acf56
#
_entry.id   600758dc142760b71deedd3cb71acf56
#
_cell.length_a   1.000
_cell.length_b   1.000
_cell.length_c   1.000
_cell.angle_alpha   90.00
_cell.angle_beta   90.00
_cell.angle_gamma   90.00
#
_symmetry.space_group_name_H-M   'P 1'
#
loop_
_entity.id
_entity.type
_entity.pdbx_description
1 polymer ?
#
loop_
_entity_poly.entity_id
_entity_poly.type
_entity_poly.pdbx_seq_one_letter_code
_entity_poly.pdbx_strand_id
1 'polypeptide(L)'
;GTCLDSIEDFKQLIGDFPVDRGFYNLAFEGVASQVLFAMYIAAAEELGFSRSKLRGSAGADPIGSRLGFKVEVFPVEAELKLSADVLEFCVKNMPRWSAVGVGGFNCRGGGIDAVDEVGISLAAAIAYIEGGLERGLHVDECAPAISFFMASGIDFLEEVAKLRAARRMWARTL
;
A
#
# COMPACT_ATOMS: atom_id res chain seq x y z
N GLY A 1 -4.68 -14.39 11.81
CA GLY A 1 -4.79 -12.94 11.85
C GLY A 1 -5.53 -12.47 13.09
N THR A 2 -5.46 -11.17 13.37
CA THR A 2 -6.19 -10.55 14.49
C THR A 2 -7.53 -10.04 13.97
N CYS A 3 -8.63 -10.37 14.68
CA CYS A 3 -9.94 -9.81 14.36
C CYS A 3 -10.01 -8.39 14.94
N LEU A 4 -10.27 -7.42 14.06
CA LEU A 4 -10.38 -6.01 14.39
C LEU A 4 -11.64 -5.47 13.72
N ASP A 5 -12.66 -5.13 14.49
CA ASP A 5 -13.92 -4.64 13.96
C ASP A 5 -14.41 -3.33 14.63
N SER A 6 -13.60 -2.80 15.54
CA SER A 6 -13.88 -1.54 16.22
C SER A 6 -12.62 -0.72 16.51
N ILE A 7 -12.79 0.58 16.78
CA ILE A 7 -11.69 1.46 17.21
C ILE A 7 -11.10 0.98 18.55
N GLU A 8 -11.92 0.40 19.42
CA GLU A 8 -11.46 -0.12 20.71
C GLU A 8 -10.50 -1.32 20.54
N ASP A 9 -10.76 -2.18 19.54
CA ASP A 9 -9.82 -3.28 19.23
C ASP A 9 -8.46 -2.72 18.74
N PHE A 10 -8.48 -1.67 17.93
CA PHE A 10 -7.25 -0.99 17.51
C PHE A 10 -6.52 -0.34 18.68
N LYS A 11 -7.23 0.26 19.64
CA LYS A 11 -6.59 0.79 20.87
C LYS A 11 -5.93 -0.32 21.67
N GLN A 12 -6.60 -1.47 21.80
CA GLN A 12 -6.01 -2.63 22.48
C GLN A 12 -4.79 -3.17 21.71
N LEU A 13 -4.87 -3.24 20.37
CA LEU A 13 -3.76 -3.67 19.54
C LEU A 13 -2.56 -2.73 19.63
N ILE A 14 -2.81 -1.43 19.60
CA ILE A 14 -1.78 -0.41 19.74
C ILE A 14 -1.19 -0.48 21.16
N GLY A 15 -2.06 -0.56 22.19
CA GLY A 15 -1.64 -0.66 23.57
C GLY A 15 -0.59 0.38 23.94
N ASP A 16 0.54 -0.10 24.47
CA ASP A 16 1.66 0.75 24.86
C ASP A 16 2.73 0.92 23.75
N PHE A 17 2.46 0.45 22.52
CA PHE A 17 3.40 0.60 21.43
C PHE A 17 3.53 2.06 20.98
N PRO A 18 4.75 2.60 20.86
CA PRO A 18 4.98 3.96 20.43
C PRO A 18 4.83 4.07 18.91
N VAL A 19 3.59 4.11 18.41
CA VAL A 19 3.27 4.08 16.97
C VAL A 19 3.82 5.28 16.18
N ASP A 20 4.24 6.33 16.87
CA ASP A 20 4.90 7.50 16.29
C ASP A 20 6.43 7.33 16.12
N ARG A 21 7.02 6.26 16.69
CA ARG A 21 8.47 6.00 16.65
C ARG A 21 8.88 4.80 15.82
N GLY A 22 7.96 3.86 15.62
CA GLY A 22 8.18 2.65 14.82
C GLY A 22 7.74 2.82 13.37
N PHE A 23 7.99 1.78 12.57
CA PHE A 23 7.38 1.59 11.25
C PHE A 23 6.42 0.39 11.34
N TYR A 24 5.15 0.61 11.04
CA TYR A 24 4.12 -0.41 11.21
C TYR A 24 3.50 -0.74 9.85
N ASN A 25 3.54 -2.00 9.49
CA ASN A 25 2.86 -2.49 8.29
C ASN A 25 1.50 -3.07 8.69
N LEU A 26 0.44 -2.47 8.16
CA LEU A 26 -0.93 -2.93 8.33
C LEU A 26 -1.32 -3.73 7.07
N ALA A 27 -1.17 -5.05 7.16
CA ALA A 27 -1.49 -5.95 6.06
C ALA A 27 -3.01 -6.20 6.00
N PHE A 28 -3.73 -5.24 5.46
CA PHE A 28 -5.16 -5.34 5.18
C PHE A 28 -5.38 -5.62 3.69
N GLU A 29 -6.34 -6.45 3.38
CA GLU A 29 -6.65 -6.85 2.00
C GLU A 29 -8.01 -6.32 1.54
N GLY A 30 -8.08 -6.05 0.24
CA GLY A 30 -9.28 -5.58 -0.43
C GLY A 30 -9.82 -4.27 0.12
N VAL A 31 -11.11 -4.06 -0.02
CA VAL A 31 -11.80 -2.81 0.38
C VAL A 31 -11.87 -2.61 1.90
N ALA A 32 -11.68 -3.67 2.69
CA ALA A 32 -11.60 -3.54 4.15
C ALA A 32 -10.39 -2.71 4.59
N SER A 33 -9.35 -2.65 3.76
CA SER A 33 -8.12 -1.93 4.09
C SER A 33 -8.35 -0.45 4.37
N GLN A 34 -9.24 0.21 3.63
CA GLN A 34 -9.52 1.64 3.81
C GLN A 34 -10.25 1.91 5.14
N VAL A 35 -11.23 1.06 5.48
CA VAL A 35 -11.99 1.19 6.72
C VAL A 35 -11.10 0.90 7.94
N LEU A 36 -10.34 -0.19 7.89
CA LEU A 36 -9.43 -0.56 8.96
C LEU A 36 -8.30 0.46 9.14
N PHE A 37 -7.81 1.04 8.05
CA PHE A 37 -6.83 2.12 8.11
C PHE A 37 -7.41 3.38 8.78
N ALA A 38 -8.63 3.76 8.45
CA ALA A 38 -9.31 4.88 9.12
C ALA A 38 -9.51 4.61 10.62
N MET A 39 -9.90 3.39 11.01
CA MET A 39 -10.01 2.99 12.42
C MET A 39 -8.67 3.04 13.15
N TYR A 40 -7.58 2.61 12.50
CA TYR A 40 -6.23 2.71 13.07
C TYR A 40 -5.82 4.16 13.34
N ILE A 41 -6.08 5.06 12.38
CA ILE A 41 -5.77 6.48 12.55
C ILE A 41 -6.58 7.07 13.71
N ALA A 42 -7.89 6.80 13.75
CA ALA A 42 -8.77 7.29 14.81
C ALA A 42 -8.32 6.79 16.19
N ALA A 43 -8.00 5.49 16.30
CA ALA A 43 -7.49 4.91 17.55
C ALA A 43 -6.16 5.55 18.00
N ALA A 44 -5.23 5.74 17.05
CA ALA A 44 -3.96 6.39 17.35
C ALA A 44 -4.15 7.84 17.85
N GLU A 45 -5.06 8.59 17.25
CA GLU A 45 -5.37 9.97 17.66
C GLU A 45 -6.06 10.03 19.02
N GLU A 46 -6.99 9.12 19.32
CA GLU A 46 -7.60 9.02 20.65
C GLU A 46 -6.59 8.64 21.74
N LEU A 47 -5.52 7.91 21.38
CA LEU A 47 -4.39 7.63 22.28
C LEU A 47 -3.37 8.78 22.35
N GLY A 48 -3.61 9.90 21.67
CA GLY A 48 -2.78 11.10 21.74
C GLY A 48 -1.64 11.17 20.72
N PHE A 49 -1.60 10.26 19.74
CA PHE A 49 -0.61 10.29 18.67
C PHE A 49 -1.08 11.18 17.51
N SER A 50 -0.20 12.04 17.00
CA SER A 50 -0.50 12.83 15.80
C SER A 50 -0.35 11.98 14.54
N ARG A 51 -1.36 11.98 13.65
CA ARG A 51 -1.31 11.28 12.36
C ARG A 51 -0.08 11.64 11.51
N SER A 52 0.39 12.88 11.59
CA SER A 52 1.56 13.35 10.86
C SER A 52 2.89 12.71 11.31
N LYS A 53 2.91 12.07 12.47
CA LYS A 53 4.07 11.36 13.01
C LYS A 53 4.02 9.85 12.75
N LEU A 54 2.85 9.31 12.42
CA LEU A 54 2.70 7.88 12.15
C LEU A 54 3.54 7.47 10.94
N ARG A 55 4.19 6.32 11.05
CA ARG A 55 5.07 5.76 10.01
C ARG A 55 4.67 4.33 9.73
N GLY A 56 4.50 4.02 8.47
CA GLY A 56 4.11 2.67 8.11
C GLY A 56 3.60 2.57 6.69
N SER A 57 2.89 1.48 6.45
CA SER A 57 2.18 1.24 5.19
C SER A 57 0.85 0.54 5.46
N ALA A 58 -0.12 0.79 4.59
CA ALA A 58 -1.36 0.01 4.51
C ALA A 58 -1.49 -0.57 3.11
N GLY A 59 -2.04 -1.77 3.01
CA GLY A 59 -2.27 -2.42 1.73
C GLY A 59 -3.53 -1.89 1.06
N ALA A 60 -3.43 -0.80 0.30
CA ALA A 60 -4.54 -0.29 -0.51
C ALA A 60 -4.31 -0.63 -2.00
N ASP A 61 -4.02 -1.91 -2.30
CA ASP A 61 -3.69 -2.42 -3.63
C ASP A 61 -4.81 -3.34 -4.18
N PRO A 62 -5.90 -2.79 -4.70
CA PRO A 62 -6.98 -3.59 -5.28
C PRO A 62 -6.55 -4.36 -6.53
N ILE A 63 -5.60 -3.85 -7.32
CA ILE A 63 -5.10 -4.55 -8.51
C ILE A 63 -4.37 -5.82 -8.08
N GLY A 64 -3.42 -5.73 -7.14
CA GLY A 64 -2.71 -6.89 -6.62
C GLY A 64 -3.63 -7.89 -5.90
N SER A 65 -4.62 -7.41 -5.15
CA SER A 65 -5.61 -8.26 -4.50
C SER A 65 -6.47 -9.05 -5.51
N ARG A 66 -6.89 -8.41 -6.60
CA ARG A 66 -7.64 -9.09 -7.68
C ARG A 66 -6.81 -10.14 -8.39
N LEU A 67 -5.60 -9.79 -8.80
CA LEU A 67 -4.72 -10.67 -9.56
C LEU A 67 -4.16 -11.82 -8.71
N GLY A 68 -3.75 -11.51 -7.48
CA GLY A 68 -3.12 -12.49 -6.58
C GLY A 68 -4.12 -13.35 -5.81
N PHE A 69 -5.16 -12.75 -5.25
CA PHE A 69 -6.12 -13.44 -4.37
C PHE A 69 -7.50 -13.64 -4.98
N LYS A 70 -7.76 -13.08 -6.16
CA LYS A 70 -9.09 -13.08 -6.81
C LYS A 70 -10.18 -12.48 -5.91
N VAL A 71 -9.82 -11.49 -5.11
CA VAL A 71 -10.78 -10.76 -4.27
C VAL A 71 -11.40 -9.65 -5.10
N GLU A 72 -12.70 -9.74 -5.34
CA GLU A 72 -13.50 -8.76 -6.07
C GLU A 72 -14.72 -8.43 -5.23
N VAL A 73 -14.75 -7.24 -4.64
CA VAL A 73 -15.87 -6.77 -3.82
C VAL A 73 -16.66 -5.69 -4.54
N PHE A 74 -15.98 -4.75 -5.18
CA PHE A 74 -16.56 -3.68 -5.97
C PHE A 74 -16.03 -3.71 -7.41
N PRO A 75 -16.64 -2.99 -8.36
CA PRO A 75 -16.02 -2.72 -9.66
C PRO A 75 -14.62 -2.09 -9.47
N VAL A 76 -13.68 -2.41 -10.36
CA VAL A 76 -12.27 -1.99 -10.23
C VAL A 76 -12.13 -0.46 -10.17
N GLU A 77 -12.98 0.27 -10.89
CA GLU A 77 -12.99 1.74 -10.91
C GLU A 77 -13.33 2.31 -9.52
N ALA A 78 -14.27 1.68 -8.81
CA ALA A 78 -14.62 2.08 -7.46
C ALA A 78 -13.49 1.80 -6.46
N GLU A 79 -12.81 0.67 -6.60
CA GLU A 79 -11.67 0.31 -5.76
C GLU A 79 -10.46 1.21 -6.02
N LEU A 80 -10.18 1.55 -7.28
CA LEU A 80 -9.15 2.53 -7.65
C LEU A 80 -9.46 3.92 -7.08
N LYS A 81 -10.72 4.34 -7.13
CA LYS A 81 -11.14 5.60 -6.50
C LYS A 81 -10.87 5.60 -4.99
N LEU A 82 -11.20 4.53 -4.29
CA LEU A 82 -10.91 4.40 -2.85
C LEU A 82 -9.40 4.43 -2.56
N SER A 83 -8.58 3.79 -3.40
CA SER A 83 -7.11 3.85 -3.25
C SER A 83 -6.58 5.26 -3.47
N ALA A 84 -7.13 5.99 -4.43
CA ALA A 84 -6.78 7.38 -4.67
C ALA A 84 -7.24 8.31 -3.54
N ASP A 85 -8.39 8.03 -2.87
CA ASP A 85 -8.82 8.75 -1.66
C ASP A 85 -7.80 8.56 -0.52
N VAL A 86 -7.31 7.32 -0.32
CA VAL A 86 -6.26 7.04 0.67
C VAL A 86 -4.94 7.72 0.31
N LEU A 87 -4.54 7.67 -0.96
CA LEU A 87 -3.32 8.33 -1.44
C LEU A 87 -3.37 9.84 -1.17
N GLU A 88 -4.45 10.50 -1.57
CA GLU A 88 -4.64 11.94 -1.33
C GLU A 88 -4.62 12.29 0.15
N PHE A 89 -5.32 11.51 0.98
CA PHE A 89 -5.35 11.71 2.41
C PHE A 89 -3.94 11.59 3.03
N CYS A 90 -3.19 10.55 2.65
CA CYS A 90 -1.84 10.33 3.18
C CYS A 90 -0.87 11.41 2.74
N VAL A 91 -0.88 11.80 1.47
CA VAL A 91 -0.04 12.88 0.95
C VAL A 91 -0.26 14.17 1.75
N LYS A 92 -1.52 14.51 2.04
CA LYS A 92 -1.86 15.76 2.74
C LYS A 92 -1.65 15.71 4.26
N ASN A 93 -1.80 14.55 4.90
CA ASN A 93 -1.90 14.45 6.35
C ASN A 93 -0.85 13.55 7.01
N MET A 94 -0.26 12.62 6.27
CA MET A 94 0.61 11.56 6.79
C MET A 94 1.90 11.42 5.97
N PRO A 95 2.81 12.41 5.99
CA PRO A 95 3.95 12.49 5.06
C PRO A 95 4.98 11.36 5.23
N ARG A 96 4.82 10.51 6.24
CA ARG A 96 5.71 9.37 6.53
C ARG A 96 5.03 8.02 6.29
N TRP A 97 3.83 8.04 5.68
CA TRP A 97 3.04 6.84 5.46
C TRP A 97 3.04 6.44 3.98
N SER A 98 3.32 5.16 3.71
CA SER A 98 3.12 4.61 2.38
C SER A 98 1.62 4.28 2.21
N ALA A 99 0.95 5.06 1.38
CA ALA A 99 -0.49 4.96 1.19
C ALA A 99 -0.89 3.68 0.45
N VAL A 100 -0.08 3.29 -0.55
CA VAL A 100 -0.33 2.12 -1.38
C VAL A 100 0.91 1.24 -1.38
N GLY A 101 0.71 -0.02 -1.02
CA GLY A 101 1.74 -1.06 -1.10
C GLY A 101 1.46 -2.03 -2.24
N VAL A 102 2.08 -1.83 -3.39
CA VAL A 102 1.86 -2.67 -4.58
C VAL A 102 2.42 -4.07 -4.35
N GLY A 103 1.53 -5.06 -4.33
CA GLY A 103 1.80 -6.44 -3.95
C GLY A 103 2.17 -7.37 -5.11
N GLY A 104 3.26 -7.11 -5.82
CA GLY A 104 3.74 -7.98 -6.91
C GLY A 104 3.96 -9.43 -6.46
N PHE A 105 4.39 -9.66 -5.22
CA PHE A 105 4.59 -10.99 -4.65
C PHE A 105 3.31 -11.85 -4.66
N ASN A 106 2.13 -11.24 -4.57
CA ASN A 106 0.85 -11.94 -4.63
C ASN A 106 0.64 -12.58 -6.01
N CYS A 107 1.00 -11.83 -7.05
CA CYS A 107 0.94 -12.31 -8.44
C CYS A 107 1.98 -13.42 -8.69
N ARG A 108 3.17 -13.28 -8.12
CA ARG A 108 4.23 -14.31 -8.16
C ARG A 108 3.77 -15.63 -7.53
N GLY A 109 3.08 -15.54 -6.39
CA GLY A 109 2.44 -16.69 -5.76
C GLY A 109 1.37 -17.35 -6.64
N GLY A 110 0.77 -16.60 -7.55
CA GLY A 110 -0.15 -17.08 -8.57
C GLY A 110 0.53 -17.75 -9.78
N GLY A 111 1.87 -17.73 -9.89
CA GLY A 111 2.64 -18.46 -10.89
C GLY A 111 3.21 -17.65 -12.04
N ILE A 112 3.14 -16.31 -12.00
CA ILE A 112 3.82 -15.47 -13.00
C ILE A 112 5.34 -15.46 -12.80
N ASP A 113 6.10 -15.08 -13.81
CA ASP A 113 7.56 -14.97 -13.71
C ASP A 113 8.02 -13.61 -13.13
N ALA A 114 9.34 -13.43 -13.02
CA ALA A 114 9.93 -12.22 -12.45
C ALA A 114 9.75 -10.99 -13.35
N VAL A 115 9.64 -11.17 -14.65
CA VAL A 115 9.44 -10.09 -15.63
C VAL A 115 8.02 -9.56 -15.52
N ASP A 116 7.05 -10.47 -15.51
CA ASP A 116 5.64 -10.15 -15.36
C ASP A 116 5.35 -9.50 -14.01
N GLU A 117 5.99 -9.97 -12.92
CA GLU A 117 5.87 -9.36 -11.59
C GLU A 117 6.25 -7.88 -11.63
N VAL A 118 7.39 -7.54 -12.24
CA VAL A 118 7.83 -6.14 -12.37
C VAL A 118 6.87 -5.35 -13.26
N GLY A 119 6.49 -5.89 -14.41
CA GLY A 119 5.60 -5.24 -15.36
C GLY A 119 4.24 -4.88 -14.73
N ILE A 120 3.60 -5.85 -14.09
CA ILE A 120 2.30 -5.68 -13.42
C ILE A 120 2.43 -4.69 -12.25
N SER A 121 3.48 -4.80 -11.44
CA SER A 121 3.68 -3.91 -10.30
C SER A 121 3.86 -2.45 -10.74
N LEU A 122 4.62 -2.20 -11.79
CA LEU A 122 4.81 -0.84 -12.31
C LEU A 122 3.52 -0.30 -12.95
N ALA A 123 2.80 -1.11 -13.71
CA ALA A 123 1.52 -0.72 -14.30
C ALA A 123 0.48 -0.36 -13.22
N ALA A 124 0.38 -1.15 -12.16
CA ALA A 124 -0.48 -0.87 -11.03
C ALA A 124 -0.10 0.45 -10.33
N ALA A 125 1.20 0.66 -10.08
CA ALA A 125 1.69 1.89 -9.46
C ALA A 125 1.40 3.13 -10.31
N ILE A 126 1.51 3.03 -11.64
CA ILE A 126 1.14 4.11 -12.57
C ILE A 126 -0.35 4.44 -12.43
N ALA A 127 -1.22 3.43 -12.44
CA ALA A 127 -2.67 3.64 -12.29
C ALA A 127 -3.02 4.35 -10.96
N TYR A 128 -2.32 4.04 -9.87
CA TYR A 128 -2.52 4.75 -8.60
C TYR A 128 -2.02 6.19 -8.64
N ILE A 129 -0.90 6.47 -9.31
CA ILE A 129 -0.42 7.84 -9.51
C ILE A 129 -1.42 8.62 -10.37
N GLU A 130 -1.92 8.05 -11.46
CA GLU A 130 -2.93 8.70 -12.32
C GLU A 130 -4.16 9.09 -11.50
N GLY A 131 -4.65 8.21 -10.62
CA GLY A 131 -5.73 8.54 -9.71
C GLY A 131 -5.41 9.70 -8.74
N GLY A 132 -4.15 9.87 -8.34
CA GLY A 132 -3.69 11.02 -7.57
C GLY A 132 -3.62 12.30 -8.40
N LEU A 133 -3.11 12.22 -9.64
CA LEU A 133 -3.03 13.35 -10.57
C LEU A 133 -4.42 13.90 -10.92
N GLU A 134 -5.42 13.04 -11.12
CA GLU A 134 -6.82 13.44 -11.34
C GLU A 134 -7.39 14.25 -10.16
N ARG A 135 -6.83 14.11 -8.97
CA ARG A 135 -7.18 14.88 -7.77
C ARG A 135 -6.33 16.14 -7.57
N GLY A 136 -5.49 16.46 -8.55
CA GLY A 136 -4.62 17.63 -8.52
C GLY A 136 -3.36 17.51 -7.68
N LEU A 137 -2.97 16.29 -7.28
CA LEU A 137 -1.67 16.03 -6.68
C LEU A 137 -0.57 16.06 -7.76
N HIS A 138 0.66 16.33 -7.35
CA HIS A 138 1.82 16.23 -8.22
C HIS A 138 2.45 14.82 -8.16
N VAL A 139 3.12 14.39 -9.23
CA VAL A 139 3.80 13.09 -9.26
C VAL A 139 4.83 12.94 -8.13
N ASP A 140 5.56 14.01 -7.81
CA ASP A 140 6.55 14.04 -6.73
C ASP A 140 5.94 13.92 -5.34
N GLU A 141 4.64 14.14 -5.19
CA GLU A 141 3.88 13.92 -3.95
C GLU A 141 3.36 12.49 -3.87
N CYS A 142 2.87 11.95 -5.01
CA CYS A 142 2.31 10.61 -5.09
C CYS A 142 3.39 9.51 -4.98
N ALA A 143 4.48 9.63 -5.72
CA ALA A 143 5.49 8.59 -5.85
C ALA A 143 6.12 8.15 -4.53
N PRO A 144 6.48 9.05 -3.59
CA PRO A 144 7.00 8.66 -2.27
C PRO A 144 5.98 7.94 -1.38
N ALA A 145 4.69 8.09 -1.65
CA ALA A 145 3.62 7.44 -0.89
C ALA A 145 3.26 6.04 -1.43
N ILE A 146 3.98 5.55 -2.46
CA ILE A 146 3.82 4.21 -3.02
C ILE A 146 5.03 3.38 -2.67
N SER A 147 4.79 2.16 -2.19
CA SER A 147 5.82 1.15 -1.94
C SER A 147 5.55 -0.12 -2.73
N PHE A 148 6.57 -0.96 -2.88
CA PHE A 148 6.48 -2.21 -3.62
C PHE A 148 6.84 -3.39 -2.72
N PHE A 149 6.01 -4.42 -2.74
CA PHE A 149 6.26 -5.71 -2.13
C PHE A 149 6.51 -6.72 -3.27
N MET A 150 7.76 -7.09 -3.47
CA MET A 150 8.15 -8.05 -4.50
C MET A 150 8.57 -9.37 -3.86
N ALA A 151 8.31 -10.47 -4.56
CA ALA A 151 8.77 -11.79 -4.14
C ALA A 151 10.30 -11.85 -4.10
N SER A 152 10.83 -12.76 -3.31
CA SER A 152 12.24 -13.14 -3.32
C SER A 152 12.32 -14.67 -3.37
N GLY A 153 12.59 -15.20 -4.56
CA GLY A 153 12.70 -16.62 -4.82
C GLY A 153 14.09 -17.18 -4.51
N ILE A 154 14.28 -18.45 -4.87
CA ILE A 154 15.55 -19.16 -4.64
C ILE A 154 16.63 -18.84 -5.68
N ASP A 155 16.25 -18.33 -6.85
CA ASP A 155 17.22 -17.90 -7.88
C ASP A 155 17.77 -16.52 -7.53
N PHE A 156 18.84 -16.51 -6.76
CA PHE A 156 19.45 -15.29 -6.22
C PHE A 156 19.82 -14.26 -7.31
N LEU A 157 20.39 -14.72 -8.43
CA LEU A 157 20.83 -13.80 -9.49
C LEU A 157 19.66 -13.19 -10.25
N GLU A 158 18.59 -13.94 -10.48
CA GLU A 158 17.37 -13.44 -11.08
C GLU A 158 16.74 -12.37 -10.17
N GLU A 159 16.66 -12.63 -8.87
CA GLU A 159 16.08 -11.70 -7.90
C GLU A 159 16.88 -10.39 -7.79
N VAL A 160 18.20 -10.47 -7.79
CA VAL A 160 19.06 -9.27 -7.82
C VAL A 160 18.84 -8.48 -9.11
N ALA A 161 18.80 -9.16 -10.27
CA ALA A 161 18.56 -8.52 -11.56
C ALA A 161 17.18 -7.87 -11.62
N LYS A 162 16.14 -8.57 -11.15
CA LYS A 162 14.77 -8.08 -11.06
C LYS A 162 14.66 -6.78 -10.26
N LEU A 163 15.18 -6.75 -9.04
CA LEU A 163 15.11 -5.56 -8.18
C LEU A 163 15.90 -4.38 -8.76
N ARG A 164 17.02 -4.63 -9.44
CA ARG A 164 17.77 -3.60 -10.15
C ARG A 164 17.00 -3.07 -11.36
N ALA A 165 16.38 -3.95 -12.13
CA ALA A 165 15.54 -3.58 -13.26
C ALA A 165 14.33 -2.75 -12.82
N ALA A 166 13.59 -3.21 -11.80
CA ALA A 166 12.43 -2.51 -11.25
C ALA A 166 12.77 -1.08 -10.83
N ARG A 167 13.85 -0.89 -10.05
CA ARG A 167 14.31 0.44 -9.63
C ARG A 167 14.66 1.36 -10.80
N ARG A 168 15.34 0.83 -11.82
CA ARG A 168 15.71 1.59 -13.01
C ARG A 168 14.50 1.95 -13.86
N MET A 169 13.57 1.01 -14.03
CA MET A 169 12.34 1.24 -14.79
C MET A 169 11.48 2.28 -14.09
N TRP A 170 11.27 2.14 -12.78
CA TRP A 170 10.51 3.10 -11.97
C TRP A 170 11.06 4.52 -12.11
N ALA A 171 12.37 4.71 -11.91
CA ALA A 171 13.02 6.01 -12.05
C ALA A 171 13.01 6.61 -13.46
N ARG A 172 12.66 5.84 -14.49
CA ARG A 172 12.54 6.32 -15.87
C ARG A 172 11.09 6.57 -16.27
N THR A 173 10.16 5.99 -15.54
CA THR A 173 8.72 6.13 -15.77
C THR A 173 8.20 7.43 -15.17
N LEU A 174 8.73 7.80 -14.02
CA LEU A 174 8.45 9.08 -13.33
C LEU A 174 9.28 10.22 -13.90
#